data_ffbd6d37822677ba7a1970031a1e065e
#
_entry.id   ffbd6d37822677ba7a1970031a1e065e
#
_cell.length_a   1.000
_cell.length_b   1.000
_cell.length_c   1.000
_cell.angle_alpha   90.00
_cell.angle_beta   90.00
_cell.angle_gamma   90.00
#
_symmetry.space_group_name_H-M   'P 1'
#
loop_
_entity.id
_entity.type
_entity.pdbx_description
1 polymer ?
#
loop_
_entity_poly.entity_id
_entity_poly.type
_entity_poly.pdbx_seq_one_letter_code
_entity_poly.pdbx_strand_id
1 'polypeptide(L)'
;VEAVLHPCDAVRKPALLSHLIRSNDWKQVLVFSRTKHGANRVAEHLCRDGLQAAAIHGNKSQGARTRALSGFKSGELQVLVATDIAARGIDIQQLPHVVNLDLPNQAEDYVHRIGRTGRAGCTGHAVSLVAAEEHELLRAIERLLGEKLPQRPVPGFEPTILSAPPLDLSGGRGRAPRGGGRSPRRSPR
;
A
#
# COMPACT_ATOMS: atom_id res chain seq x y z
N VAL A 1 -19.46 -5.09 0.31
CA VAL A 1 -18.22 -4.43 0.72
C VAL A 1 -18.45 -2.93 0.76
N GLU A 2 -18.16 -2.31 1.89
CA GLU A 2 -18.10 -0.85 1.99
C GLU A 2 -16.72 -0.37 1.59
N ALA A 3 -16.65 0.46 0.55
CA ALA A 3 -15.41 1.03 0.07
C ALA A 3 -15.39 2.54 0.34
N VAL A 4 -14.28 3.03 0.89
CA VAL A 4 -14.05 4.44 1.17
C VAL A 4 -12.59 4.78 0.87
N LEU A 5 -12.34 6.02 0.47
CA LEU A 5 -10.96 6.49 0.36
C LEU A 5 -10.69 7.68 1.29
N HIS A 6 -9.49 7.72 1.82
CA HIS A 6 -9.00 8.82 2.62
C HIS A 6 -7.90 9.55 1.85
N PRO A 7 -8.12 10.77 1.41
CA PRO A 7 -7.07 11.56 0.78
C PRO A 7 -6.02 11.97 1.80
N CYS A 8 -4.76 11.85 1.46
CA CYS A 8 -3.64 12.23 2.34
C CYS A 8 -2.36 12.44 1.53
N ASP A 9 -1.36 13.04 2.15
CA ASP A 9 -0.03 13.12 1.55
C ASP A 9 0.67 11.74 1.60
N ALA A 10 1.40 11.40 0.56
CA ALA A 10 2.06 10.09 0.44
C ALA A 10 2.96 9.78 1.64
N VAL A 11 3.71 10.78 2.13
CA VAL A 11 4.62 10.61 3.27
C VAL A 11 3.90 10.33 4.59
N ARG A 12 2.62 10.65 4.68
CA ARG A 12 1.81 10.44 5.88
C ARG A 12 0.97 9.16 5.87
N LYS A 13 1.00 8.40 4.79
CA LYS A 13 0.22 7.16 4.68
C LYS A 13 0.50 6.16 5.82
N PRO A 14 1.75 5.89 6.21
CA PRO A 14 2.01 4.98 7.33
C PRO A 14 1.40 5.46 8.66
N ALA A 15 1.53 6.75 8.96
CA ALA A 15 0.95 7.34 10.17
C ALA A 15 -0.57 7.31 10.15
N LEU A 16 -1.20 7.61 9.01
CA LEU A 16 -2.64 7.53 8.86
C LEU A 16 -3.15 6.10 9.02
N LEU A 17 -2.46 5.12 8.42
CA LEU A 17 -2.82 3.72 8.56
C LEU A 17 -2.78 3.27 10.02
N SER A 18 -1.71 3.60 10.73
CA SER A 18 -1.57 3.33 12.16
C SER A 18 -2.70 3.96 12.97
N HIS A 19 -3.02 5.21 12.70
CA HIS A 19 -4.13 5.93 13.33
C HIS A 19 -5.47 5.23 13.12
N LEU A 20 -5.78 4.83 11.89
CA LEU A 20 -7.03 4.15 11.55
C LEU A 20 -7.16 2.81 12.26
N ILE A 21 -6.10 2.01 12.27
CA ILE A 21 -6.11 0.70 12.93
C ILE A 21 -6.32 0.85 14.44
N ARG A 22 -5.60 1.77 15.05
CA ARG A 22 -5.64 1.98 16.50
C ARG A 22 -6.95 2.62 16.98
N SER A 23 -7.41 3.67 16.29
CA SER A 23 -8.61 4.40 16.68
C SER A 23 -9.90 3.61 16.47
N ASN A 24 -9.92 2.69 15.50
CA ASN A 24 -11.06 1.83 15.21
C ASN A 24 -10.91 0.42 15.81
N ASP A 25 -9.82 0.13 16.48
CA ASP A 25 -9.50 -1.19 17.04
C ASP A 25 -9.63 -2.33 15.99
N TRP A 26 -9.11 -2.10 14.80
CA TRP A 26 -9.19 -3.08 13.72
C TRP A 26 -8.31 -4.29 14.01
N LYS A 27 -8.87 -5.47 13.80
CA LYS A 27 -8.19 -6.76 13.85
C LYS A 27 -8.14 -7.37 12.46
N GLN A 28 -7.14 -8.19 12.18
CA GLN A 28 -6.97 -8.88 10.89
C GLN A 28 -7.06 -7.94 9.68
N VAL A 29 -6.10 -7.04 9.56
CA VAL A 29 -6.02 -6.08 8.47
C VAL A 29 -5.02 -6.55 7.43
N LEU A 30 -5.48 -6.76 6.19
CA LEU A 30 -4.60 -7.01 5.05
C LEU A 30 -4.32 -5.69 4.34
N VAL A 31 -3.06 -5.32 4.24
CA VAL A 31 -2.60 -4.07 3.62
C VAL A 31 -1.84 -4.39 2.34
N PHE A 32 -2.22 -3.75 1.25
CA PHE A 32 -1.54 -3.87 -0.04
C PHE A 32 -0.59 -2.69 -0.25
N SER A 33 0.68 -3.01 -0.48
CA SER A 33 1.74 -2.08 -0.86
C SER A 33 2.18 -2.37 -2.29
N ARG A 34 2.50 -1.32 -3.04
CA ARG A 34 2.97 -1.47 -4.42
C ARG A 34 4.35 -2.12 -4.50
N THR A 35 5.21 -1.86 -3.52
CA THR A 35 6.61 -2.29 -3.53
C THR A 35 6.99 -3.10 -2.30
N LYS A 36 8.02 -3.95 -2.46
CA LYS A 36 8.62 -4.71 -1.37
C LYS A 36 9.18 -3.80 -0.27
N HIS A 37 9.89 -2.74 -0.67
CA HIS A 37 10.44 -1.77 0.28
C HIS A 37 9.34 -0.99 1.01
N GLY A 38 8.28 -0.61 0.30
CA GLY A 38 7.12 0.02 0.91
C GLY A 38 6.45 -0.89 1.94
N ALA A 39 6.30 -2.17 1.63
CA ALA A 39 5.74 -3.15 2.55
C ALA A 39 6.56 -3.28 3.84
N ASN A 40 7.89 -3.40 3.71
CA ASN A 40 8.78 -3.46 4.87
C ASN A 40 8.69 -2.19 5.72
N ARG A 41 8.77 -1.02 5.09
CA ARG A 41 8.75 0.26 5.77
C ARG A 41 7.47 0.47 6.58
N VAL A 42 6.34 0.11 6.00
CA VAL A 42 5.04 0.24 6.67
C VAL A 42 4.92 -0.75 7.82
N ALA A 43 5.30 -2.01 7.62
CA ALA A 43 5.31 -2.99 8.70
C ALA A 43 6.18 -2.55 9.88
N GLU A 44 7.36 -2.03 9.62
CA GLU A 44 8.26 -1.48 10.65
C GLU A 44 7.62 -0.28 11.38
N HIS A 45 7.00 0.63 10.65
CA HIS A 45 6.30 1.78 11.24
C HIS A 45 5.19 1.32 12.17
N LEU A 46 4.37 0.39 11.74
CA LEU A 46 3.27 -0.16 12.56
C LEU A 46 3.80 -0.87 13.81
N CYS A 47 4.89 -1.62 13.71
CA CYS A 47 5.53 -2.25 14.85
C CYS A 47 6.05 -1.24 15.86
N ARG A 48 6.65 -0.13 15.41
CA ARG A 48 7.07 0.97 16.30
C ARG A 48 5.89 1.60 17.04
N ASP A 49 4.72 1.61 16.43
CA ASP A 49 3.50 2.12 17.06
C ASP A 49 2.81 1.07 17.96
N GLY A 50 3.43 -0.07 18.18
CA GLY A 50 2.93 -1.10 19.08
C GLY A 50 1.96 -2.10 18.45
N LEU A 51 1.78 -2.08 17.12
CA LEU A 51 0.94 -3.04 16.40
C LEU A 51 1.73 -4.30 16.03
N GLN A 52 1.05 -5.44 16.03
CA GLN A 52 1.65 -6.70 15.56
C GLN A 52 1.51 -6.77 14.04
N ALA A 53 2.56 -6.42 13.32
CA ALA A 53 2.58 -6.34 11.86
C ALA A 53 3.77 -7.09 11.26
N ALA A 54 3.57 -7.66 10.08
CA ALA A 54 4.62 -8.29 9.29
C ALA A 54 4.40 -8.01 7.80
N ALA A 55 5.50 -7.95 7.05
CA ALA A 55 5.48 -7.84 5.60
C ALA A 55 5.66 -9.21 4.95
N ILE A 56 4.96 -9.43 3.82
CA ILE A 56 5.11 -10.61 2.99
C ILE A 56 5.33 -10.20 1.53
N HIS A 57 6.43 -10.66 0.93
CA HIS A 57 6.79 -10.35 -0.46
C HIS A 57 7.86 -11.33 -0.96
N GLY A 58 8.24 -11.22 -2.24
CA GLY A 58 9.12 -12.16 -2.91
C GLY A 58 10.55 -12.29 -2.33
N ASN A 59 11.02 -11.28 -1.57
CA ASN A 59 12.34 -11.35 -0.94
C ASN A 59 12.34 -12.02 0.44
N LYS A 60 11.17 -12.35 0.97
CA LYS A 60 11.06 -13.12 2.22
C LYS A 60 11.25 -14.61 1.95
N SER A 61 11.91 -15.32 2.86
CA SER A 61 12.03 -16.77 2.78
C SER A 61 10.66 -17.44 2.88
N GLN A 62 10.53 -18.65 2.35
CA GLN A 62 9.29 -19.41 2.45
C GLN A 62 8.90 -19.66 3.92
N GLY A 63 9.87 -19.93 4.79
CA GLY A 63 9.62 -20.10 6.21
C GLY A 63 9.09 -18.84 6.89
N ALA A 64 9.66 -17.67 6.57
CA ALA A 64 9.17 -16.38 7.08
C ALA A 64 7.75 -16.07 6.58
N ARG A 65 7.48 -16.35 5.31
CA ARG A 65 6.14 -16.17 4.71
C ARG A 65 5.10 -17.07 5.36
N THR A 66 5.43 -18.32 5.58
CA THR A 66 4.55 -19.29 6.25
C THR A 66 4.26 -18.88 7.69
N ARG A 67 5.26 -18.43 8.45
CA ARG A 67 5.07 -17.95 9.83
C ARG A 67 4.18 -16.70 9.88
N ALA A 68 4.42 -15.74 9.00
CA ALA A 68 3.62 -14.52 8.94
C ALA A 68 2.15 -14.83 8.62
N LEU A 69 1.91 -15.71 7.66
CA LEU A 69 0.57 -16.11 7.26
C LEU A 69 -0.15 -16.87 8.39
N SER A 70 0.54 -17.81 9.02
CA SER A 70 0.00 -18.58 10.16
C SER A 70 -0.35 -17.66 11.34
N GLY A 71 0.55 -16.73 11.69
CA GLY A 71 0.33 -15.74 12.74
C GLY A 71 -0.84 -14.81 12.43
N PHE A 72 -1.01 -14.43 11.17
CA PHE A 72 -2.14 -13.62 10.73
C PHE A 72 -3.48 -14.37 10.83
N LYS A 73 -3.52 -15.63 10.41
CA LYS A 73 -4.71 -16.47 10.54
C LYS A 73 -5.08 -16.77 11.98
N SER A 74 -4.10 -16.95 12.85
CA SER A 74 -4.35 -17.23 14.27
C SER A 74 -4.71 -16.00 15.12
N GLY A 75 -4.48 -14.80 14.58
CA GLY A 75 -4.68 -13.55 15.31
C GLY A 75 -3.46 -13.05 16.10
N GLU A 76 -2.34 -13.76 16.08
CA GLU A 76 -1.08 -13.29 16.66
C GLU A 76 -0.55 -12.05 15.93
N LEU A 77 -0.68 -12.02 14.61
CA LEU A 77 -0.45 -10.84 13.80
C LEU A 77 -1.78 -10.14 13.53
N GLN A 78 -1.82 -8.85 13.79
CA GLN A 78 -2.97 -7.99 13.56
C GLN A 78 -3.01 -7.48 12.13
N VAL A 79 -1.83 -7.20 11.55
CA VAL A 79 -1.67 -6.60 10.24
C VAL A 79 -0.69 -7.39 9.39
N LEU A 80 -1.11 -7.74 8.19
CA LEU A 80 -0.24 -8.33 7.17
C LEU A 80 -0.11 -7.35 6.02
N VAL A 81 1.12 -6.91 5.73
CA VAL A 81 1.40 -6.01 4.61
C VAL A 81 1.98 -6.82 3.45
N ALA A 82 1.29 -6.85 2.34
CA ALA A 82 1.65 -7.70 1.20
C ALA A 82 1.76 -6.89 -0.10
N THR A 83 2.60 -7.37 -1.02
CA THR A 83 2.55 -6.99 -2.42
C THR A 83 1.49 -7.81 -3.15
N ASP A 84 1.01 -7.34 -4.32
CA ASP A 84 -0.01 -8.06 -5.09
C ASP A 84 0.44 -9.48 -5.46
N ILE A 85 1.70 -9.64 -5.88
CA ILE A 85 2.24 -10.95 -6.26
C ILE A 85 2.25 -11.91 -5.07
N ALA A 86 2.67 -11.45 -3.90
CA ALA A 86 2.67 -12.27 -2.70
C ALA A 86 1.26 -12.66 -2.26
N ALA A 87 0.31 -11.75 -2.37
CA ALA A 87 -1.09 -11.98 -2.00
C ALA A 87 -1.81 -12.97 -2.92
N ARG A 88 -1.43 -13.08 -4.19
CA ARG A 88 -2.03 -14.03 -5.14
C ARG A 88 -1.83 -15.48 -4.73
N GLY A 89 -0.73 -15.80 -4.07
CA GLY A 89 -0.45 -17.16 -3.60
C GLY A 89 -1.05 -17.51 -2.24
N ILE A 90 -1.86 -16.62 -1.65
CA ILE A 90 -2.36 -16.77 -0.29
C ILE A 90 -3.87 -16.97 -0.31
N ASP A 91 -4.32 -18.02 0.36
CA ASP A 91 -5.75 -18.27 0.61
C ASP A 91 -6.20 -17.54 1.87
N ILE A 92 -6.36 -16.22 1.76
CA ILE A 92 -6.94 -15.38 2.81
C ILE A 92 -8.18 -14.71 2.23
N GLN A 93 -9.31 -15.02 2.80
CA GLN A 93 -10.61 -14.49 2.40
C GLN A 93 -11.45 -14.17 3.64
N GLN A 94 -12.57 -13.49 3.43
CA GLN A 94 -13.51 -13.12 4.49
C GLN A 94 -12.89 -12.24 5.58
N LEU A 95 -11.91 -11.44 5.21
CA LEU A 95 -11.29 -10.51 6.14
C LEU A 95 -12.24 -9.36 6.48
N PRO A 96 -12.21 -8.85 7.71
CA PRO A 96 -12.99 -7.67 8.06
C PRO A 96 -12.48 -6.41 7.37
N HIS A 97 -11.16 -6.29 7.15
CA HIS A 97 -10.54 -5.06 6.63
C HIS A 97 -9.48 -5.36 5.59
N VAL A 98 -9.58 -4.69 4.45
CA VAL A 98 -8.54 -4.62 3.43
C VAL A 98 -8.18 -3.15 3.21
N VAL A 99 -6.90 -2.84 3.21
CA VAL A 99 -6.39 -1.47 3.00
C VAL A 99 -5.50 -1.43 1.77
N ASN A 100 -5.82 -0.55 0.84
CA ASN A 100 -4.90 -0.17 -0.22
C ASN A 100 -4.02 0.98 0.28
N LEU A 101 -2.82 0.66 0.75
CA LEU A 101 -1.83 1.68 1.08
C LEU A 101 -1.42 2.46 -0.17
N ASP A 102 -1.24 1.73 -1.25
CA ASP A 102 -1.03 2.25 -2.60
C ASP A 102 -2.11 1.72 -3.53
N LEU A 103 -2.62 2.57 -4.41
CA LEU A 103 -3.51 2.11 -5.47
C LEU A 103 -2.74 1.22 -6.45
N PRO A 104 -3.38 0.17 -6.99
CA PRO A 104 -2.74 -0.70 -7.96
C PRO A 104 -2.52 0.02 -9.29
N ASN A 105 -1.49 -0.44 -10.04
CA ASN A 105 -1.21 0.07 -11.38
C ASN A 105 -2.30 -0.31 -12.39
N GLN A 106 -2.90 -1.49 -12.22
CA GLN A 106 -4.00 -1.98 -13.03
C GLN A 106 -5.30 -1.87 -12.25
N ALA A 107 -6.32 -1.24 -12.83
CA ALA A 107 -7.60 -1.03 -12.15
C ALA A 107 -8.27 -2.35 -11.73
N GLU A 108 -8.11 -3.40 -12.52
CA GLU A 108 -8.66 -4.73 -12.24
C GLU A 108 -8.10 -5.33 -10.93
N ASP A 109 -6.86 -5.01 -10.59
CA ASP A 109 -6.25 -5.48 -9.34
C ASP A 109 -6.95 -4.90 -8.10
N TYR A 110 -7.55 -3.73 -8.21
CA TYR A 110 -8.36 -3.17 -7.13
C TYR A 110 -9.53 -4.11 -6.77
N VAL A 111 -10.22 -4.63 -7.77
CA VAL A 111 -11.33 -5.57 -7.56
C VAL A 111 -10.84 -6.87 -6.91
N HIS A 112 -9.70 -7.38 -7.36
CA HIS A 112 -9.08 -8.58 -6.76
C HIS A 112 -8.68 -8.35 -5.30
N ARG A 113 -8.15 -7.17 -4.97
CA ARG A 113 -7.76 -6.81 -3.60
C ARG A 113 -8.96 -6.74 -2.67
N ILE A 114 -10.00 -6.02 -3.05
CA ILE A 114 -11.20 -5.88 -2.21
C ILE A 114 -12.01 -7.18 -2.13
N GLY A 115 -11.83 -8.08 -3.09
CA GLY A 115 -12.43 -9.42 -3.03
C GLY A 115 -11.93 -10.31 -1.89
N ARG A 116 -10.94 -9.86 -1.12
CA ARG A 116 -10.45 -10.54 0.09
C ARG A 116 -11.27 -10.21 1.33
N THR A 117 -12.19 -9.27 1.24
CA THR A 117 -13.08 -8.87 2.32
C THR A 117 -14.54 -9.04 1.91
N GLY A 118 -15.43 -9.22 2.87
CA GLY A 118 -16.88 -9.25 2.68
C GLY A 118 -17.38 -10.40 1.82
N ARG A 119 -17.69 -11.52 2.44
CA ARG A 119 -18.38 -12.67 1.79
C ARG A 119 -19.35 -13.31 2.77
N ALA A 120 -20.28 -14.11 2.24
CA ALA A 120 -21.19 -14.96 3.02
C ALA A 120 -22.02 -14.19 4.08
N GLY A 121 -22.54 -13.02 3.69
CA GLY A 121 -23.41 -12.23 4.58
C GLY A 121 -22.70 -11.32 5.58
N CYS A 122 -21.33 -11.32 5.59
CA CYS A 122 -20.56 -10.41 6.41
C CYS A 122 -20.19 -9.14 5.63
N THR A 123 -20.39 -7.98 6.25
CA THR A 123 -19.96 -6.69 5.67
C THR A 123 -18.43 -6.57 5.80
N GLY A 124 -17.76 -6.41 4.67
CA GLY A 124 -16.32 -6.14 4.63
C GLY A 124 -16.05 -4.68 4.36
N HIS A 125 -14.93 -4.18 4.89
CA HIS A 125 -14.48 -2.81 4.71
C HIS A 125 -13.23 -2.76 3.87
N ALA A 126 -13.29 -1.97 2.79
CA ALA A 126 -12.14 -1.68 1.92
C ALA A 126 -11.81 -0.20 2.02
N VAL A 127 -10.60 0.09 2.46
CA VAL A 127 -10.10 1.45 2.65
C VAL A 127 -8.93 1.70 1.72
N SER A 128 -8.93 2.82 1.04
CA SER A 128 -7.79 3.25 0.21
C SER A 128 -7.22 4.55 0.73
N LEU A 129 -5.89 4.62 0.85
CA LEU A 129 -5.17 5.85 1.16
C LEU A 129 -4.63 6.41 -0.16
N VAL A 130 -5.08 7.61 -0.53
CA VAL A 130 -4.85 8.15 -1.87
C VAL A 130 -4.14 9.50 -1.79
N ALA A 131 -2.94 9.56 -2.37
CA ALA A 131 -2.18 10.78 -2.53
C ALA A 131 -2.47 11.46 -3.88
N ALA A 132 -2.09 12.72 -4.00
CA ALA A 132 -2.32 13.50 -5.22
C ALA A 132 -1.70 12.85 -6.47
N GLU A 133 -0.53 12.22 -6.32
CA GLU A 133 0.18 11.52 -7.40
C GLU A 133 -0.60 10.32 -7.95
N GLU A 134 -1.57 9.80 -7.21
CA GLU A 134 -2.35 8.61 -7.56
C GLU A 134 -3.70 8.95 -8.21
N HIS A 135 -4.01 10.20 -8.49
CA HIS A 135 -5.32 10.61 -9.02
C HIS A 135 -5.67 9.95 -10.35
N GLU A 136 -4.69 9.70 -11.21
CA GLU A 136 -4.97 9.00 -12.49
C GLU A 136 -5.29 7.53 -12.27
N LEU A 137 -4.62 6.87 -11.33
CA LEU A 137 -4.93 5.50 -10.93
C LEU A 137 -6.35 5.42 -10.34
N LEU A 138 -6.71 6.38 -9.51
CA LEU A 138 -8.06 6.47 -8.93
C LEU A 138 -9.12 6.63 -10.02
N ARG A 139 -8.91 7.50 -11.00
CA ARG A 139 -9.83 7.69 -12.12
C ARG A 139 -10.02 6.41 -12.94
N ALA A 140 -8.95 5.66 -13.17
CA ALA A 140 -9.03 4.39 -13.88
C ALA A 140 -9.87 3.36 -13.11
N ILE A 141 -9.71 3.30 -11.79
CA ILE A 141 -10.50 2.43 -10.92
C ILE A 141 -11.99 2.84 -10.95
N GLU A 142 -12.28 4.12 -10.78
CA GLU A 142 -13.65 4.65 -10.78
C GLU A 142 -14.35 4.43 -12.14
N ARG A 143 -13.61 4.55 -13.24
CA ARG A 143 -14.14 4.21 -14.58
C ARG A 143 -14.50 2.73 -14.69
N LEU A 144 -13.65 1.85 -14.18
CA LEU A 144 -13.90 0.41 -14.19
C LEU A 144 -15.13 0.06 -13.34
N LEU A 145 -15.27 0.68 -12.17
CA LEU A 145 -16.40 0.46 -11.26
C LEU A 145 -17.70 1.11 -11.75
N GLY A 146 -17.62 2.14 -12.62
CA GLY A 146 -18.75 2.92 -13.07
C GLY A 146 -19.31 3.88 -12.01
N GLU A 147 -18.58 4.11 -10.93
CA GLU A 147 -18.97 5.02 -9.84
C GLU A 147 -17.74 5.62 -9.16
N LYS A 148 -17.95 6.74 -8.49
CA LYS A 148 -16.91 7.37 -7.67
C LYS A 148 -16.87 6.75 -6.29
N LEU A 149 -15.66 6.56 -5.76
CA LEU A 149 -15.48 6.12 -4.38
C LEU A 149 -15.74 7.27 -3.41
N PRO A 150 -16.51 7.04 -2.33
CA PRO A 150 -16.71 8.05 -1.30
C PRO A 150 -15.37 8.50 -0.70
N GLN A 151 -15.17 9.81 -0.62
CA GLN A 151 -13.98 10.40 -0.02
C GLN A 151 -14.29 10.91 1.37
N ARG A 152 -13.48 10.51 2.34
CA ARG A 152 -13.60 10.95 3.74
C ARG A 152 -12.24 11.40 4.25
N PRO A 153 -11.92 12.70 4.23
CA PRO A 153 -10.72 13.21 4.87
C PRO A 153 -10.70 12.87 6.36
N VAL A 154 -9.54 12.48 6.87
CA VAL A 154 -9.37 12.18 8.29
C VAL A 154 -8.81 13.41 8.99
N PRO A 155 -9.45 13.93 10.05
CA PRO A 155 -8.97 15.09 10.79
C PRO A 155 -7.52 14.91 11.26
N GLY A 156 -6.68 15.89 10.96
CA GLY A 156 -5.24 15.86 11.24
C GLY A 156 -4.39 15.22 10.15
N PHE A 157 -5.01 14.59 9.14
CA PHE A 157 -4.33 13.94 8.02
C PHE A 157 -4.77 14.46 6.65
N GLU A 158 -5.44 15.59 6.61
CA GLU A 158 -5.88 16.22 5.37
C GLU A 158 -4.69 16.46 4.44
N PRO A 159 -4.84 16.25 3.13
CA PRO A 159 -3.74 16.43 2.20
C PRO A 159 -3.33 17.91 2.13
N THR A 160 -2.04 18.15 2.16
CA THR A 160 -1.45 19.48 1.92
C THR A 160 -1.08 19.65 0.44
N ILE A 161 -0.82 18.54 -0.26
CA ILE A 161 -0.53 18.50 -1.69
C ILE A 161 -1.82 18.06 -2.40
N LEU A 162 -2.46 18.98 -3.13
CA LEU A 162 -3.73 18.74 -3.82
C LEU A 162 -3.53 18.39 -5.30
N SER A 163 -2.37 18.68 -5.87
CA SER A 163 -2.03 18.39 -7.26
C SER A 163 -0.55 18.01 -7.35
N ALA A 164 -0.27 16.95 -8.06
CA ALA A 164 1.09 16.48 -8.29
C ALA A 164 1.18 15.78 -9.65
N PRO A 165 2.37 15.72 -10.27
CA PRO A 165 2.56 14.90 -11.47
C PRO A 165 2.22 13.44 -11.16
N PRO A 166 1.72 12.69 -12.17
CA PRO A 166 1.47 11.27 -12.02
C PRO A 166 2.70 10.50 -11.59
N LEU A 167 2.48 9.39 -10.92
CA LEU A 167 3.56 8.46 -10.56
C LEU A 167 4.26 7.93 -11.82
N ASP A 168 5.57 7.93 -11.80
CA ASP A 168 6.35 7.22 -12.80
C ASP A 168 6.34 5.72 -12.48
N LEU A 169 5.53 4.98 -13.20
CA LEU A 169 5.40 3.53 -13.07
C LEU A 169 6.33 2.77 -14.03
N SER A 170 7.16 3.48 -14.81
CA SER A 170 8.03 2.90 -15.86
C SER A 170 9.28 2.22 -15.30
N GLY A 171 9.35 1.89 -14.03
CA GLY A 171 10.41 1.12 -13.38
C GLY A 171 11.80 1.63 -13.75
N GLY A 172 12.31 2.63 -13.04
CA GLY A 172 13.54 3.32 -13.37
C GLY A 172 14.73 2.38 -13.56
N ARG A 173 15.14 2.22 -14.80
CA ARG A 173 16.54 1.93 -15.08
C ARG A 173 17.29 3.21 -14.73
N GLY A 174 17.99 3.17 -13.62
CA GLY A 174 18.83 4.27 -13.16
C GLY A 174 19.73 4.76 -14.27
N ARG A 175 19.46 5.95 -14.76
CA ARG A 175 20.41 6.69 -15.59
C ARG A 175 21.52 7.14 -14.65
N ALA A 176 22.64 6.42 -14.68
CA ALA A 176 23.86 6.86 -14.06
C ALA A 176 24.21 8.27 -14.55
N PRO A 177 24.61 9.21 -13.69
CA PRO A 177 25.06 10.52 -14.13
C PRO A 177 26.34 10.34 -14.98
N ARG A 178 26.28 10.78 -16.25
CA ARG A 178 27.47 10.91 -17.09
C ARG A 178 28.32 12.02 -16.50
N GLY A 179 29.32 11.64 -15.73
CA GLY A 179 30.43 12.50 -15.35
C GLY A 179 31.25 12.85 -16.59
N GLY A 180 30.97 14.00 -17.19
CA GLY A 180 31.77 14.64 -18.20
C GLY A 180 32.73 15.60 -17.53
N GLY A 181 33.89 15.12 -17.14
CA GLY A 181 35.01 15.93 -16.68
C GLY A 181 36.23 15.66 -17.55
N ARG A 182 36.32 16.31 -18.70
CA ARG A 182 37.60 16.42 -19.42
C ARG A 182 38.31 17.67 -18.93
N SER A 183 39.35 17.46 -18.14
CA SER A 183 40.36 18.48 -17.87
C SER A 183 41.35 18.53 -19.03
N PRO A 184 41.75 19.69 -19.55
CA PRO A 184 42.81 19.78 -20.57
C PRO A 184 44.17 19.63 -19.89
N ARG A 185 44.95 18.70 -20.41
CA ARG A 185 46.39 18.59 -20.09
C ARG A 185 47.12 19.80 -20.62
N ARG A 186 47.78 20.54 -19.74
CA ARG A 186 48.86 21.45 -20.10
C ARG A 186 50.17 20.66 -20.20
N SER A 187 50.85 20.73 -21.34
CA SER A 187 52.20 20.23 -21.52
C SER A 187 53.19 21.18 -20.87
N PRO A 188 54.28 20.67 -20.25
CA PRO A 188 55.38 21.50 -19.79
C PRO A 188 56.41 21.66 -20.92
N ARG A 189 56.99 22.84 -21.00
CA ARG A 189 58.26 23.07 -21.63
C ARG A 189 59.38 22.69 -20.68
#